data_79fd4297b2f058b67f2f28c614302965
#
_entry.id   79fd4297b2f058b67f2f28c614302965
#
_cell.length_a   1.000
_cell.length_b   1.000
_cell.length_c   1.000
_cell.angle_alpha   90.00
_cell.angle_beta   90.00
_cell.angle_gamma   90.00
#
_symmetry.space_group_name_H-M   'P 1'
#
loop_
_entity.id
_entity.type
_entity.pdbx_description
1 polymer ?
#
loop_
_entity_poly.entity_id
_entity_poly.type
_entity_poly.pdbx_seq_one_letter_code
_entity_poly.pdbx_strand_id
1 'polypeptide(L)'
;MMRHGISPAPSVVGDRQRDHSRWFRHQQRGPPGVTPQDFSRDRPYDCAMLTACNDASLENYHPLLRRLLDLWNTKRGDRPMPVRADFDVFELKDWLGNLMLIDVLSGATEFRYRLYGSVLASYHDRDLTGKLTDVLPPETRDTVRREYAAVCTARRPMTIERKRSVKHSERMVAKLILPLGAPDGTVQMILVASYLL
;
A
#
# COMPACT_ATOMS: atom_id res chain seq x y z
N MET A 1 6.96 -32.65 71.18
CA MET A 1 7.03 -33.01 69.76
C MET A 1 5.78 -32.47 69.11
N MET A 2 5.85 -31.22 68.57
CA MET A 2 4.73 -30.57 67.90
C MET A 2 5.07 -30.53 66.39
N ARG A 3 4.24 -31.14 65.57
CA ARG A 3 4.35 -31.11 64.10
C ARG A 3 3.47 -29.94 63.61
N HIS A 4 4.08 -28.94 63.00
CA HIS A 4 3.38 -27.85 62.32
C HIS A 4 3.02 -28.33 60.90
N GLY A 5 1.72 -28.41 60.63
CA GLY A 5 1.18 -28.64 59.32
C GLY A 5 1.20 -27.34 58.50
N ILE A 6 1.84 -27.41 57.33
CA ILE A 6 1.84 -26.34 56.37
C ILE A 6 0.67 -26.59 55.40
N SER A 7 -0.28 -25.67 55.40
CA SER A 7 -1.43 -25.66 54.48
C SER A 7 -0.97 -25.13 53.08
N PRO A 8 -1.34 -25.76 51.96
CA PRO A 8 -1.03 -25.20 50.67
C PRO A 8 -2.01 -24.09 50.29
N ALA A 9 -1.47 -23.01 49.70
CA ALA A 9 -2.21 -21.89 49.17
C ALA A 9 -3.00 -22.30 47.90
N PRO A 10 -4.16 -21.65 47.63
CA PRO A 10 -4.95 -21.95 46.44
C PRO A 10 -4.30 -21.33 45.16
N SER A 11 -4.13 -22.17 44.15
CA SER A 11 -3.73 -21.78 42.82
C SER A 11 -4.87 -21.02 42.13
N VAL A 12 -4.72 -19.72 41.95
CA VAL A 12 -5.59 -18.91 41.09
C VAL A 12 -5.06 -19.02 39.69
N VAL A 13 -5.58 -19.97 38.91
CA VAL A 13 -5.48 -20.00 37.44
C VAL A 13 -6.64 -19.15 36.90
N GLY A 14 -6.40 -17.87 36.74
CA GLY A 14 -7.29 -16.96 36.05
C GLY A 14 -6.98 -17.01 34.54
N ASP A 15 -7.70 -17.85 33.83
CA ASP A 15 -7.77 -17.84 32.38
C ASP A 15 -8.39 -16.52 31.89
N ARG A 16 -7.53 -15.55 31.59
CA ARG A 16 -7.95 -14.32 30.89
C ARG A 16 -7.96 -14.60 29.39
N GLN A 17 -8.92 -15.37 28.95
CA GLN A 17 -9.32 -15.42 27.57
C GLN A 17 -9.79 -14.02 27.16
N ARG A 18 -8.87 -13.22 26.58
CA ARG A 18 -9.18 -11.88 26.07
C ARG A 18 -10.19 -12.04 24.94
N ASP A 19 -11.41 -11.63 25.21
CA ASP A 19 -12.52 -11.60 24.27
C ASP A 19 -12.17 -10.64 23.11
N HIS A 20 -11.56 -11.21 22.07
CA HIS A 20 -11.27 -10.52 20.82
C HIS A 20 -12.54 -10.11 20.06
N SER A 21 -13.70 -10.64 20.42
CA SER A 21 -14.98 -10.37 19.76
C SER A 21 -15.50 -8.97 20.08
N ARG A 22 -15.11 -8.37 21.19
CA ARG A 22 -15.53 -7.03 21.60
C ARG A 22 -14.81 -5.91 20.83
N TRP A 23 -13.58 -6.19 20.37
CA TRP A 23 -12.79 -5.24 19.55
C TRP A 23 -13.35 -5.13 18.14
N PHE A 24 -13.80 -6.24 17.55
CA PHE A 24 -14.37 -6.25 16.21
C PHE A 24 -15.71 -5.50 16.10
N ARG A 25 -16.51 -5.46 17.16
CA ARG A 25 -17.80 -4.77 17.15
C ARG A 25 -17.71 -3.25 17.24
N HIS A 26 -16.60 -2.69 17.74
CA HIS A 26 -16.42 -1.22 17.80
C HIS A 26 -15.87 -0.63 16.51
N GLN A 27 -15.23 -1.41 15.64
CA GLN A 27 -14.70 -0.94 14.35
C GLN A 27 -15.73 -0.96 13.20
N GLN A 28 -16.90 -1.54 13.40
CA GLN A 28 -17.97 -1.56 12.40
C GLN A 28 -18.93 -0.36 12.48
N ARG A 29 -18.78 0.51 13.47
CA ARG A 29 -19.54 1.76 13.53
C ARG A 29 -18.68 2.88 12.96
N GLY A 30 -18.85 3.16 11.66
CA GLY A 30 -18.42 4.41 11.07
C GLY A 30 -19.08 5.60 11.77
N PRO A 31 -18.61 6.84 11.54
CA PRO A 31 -19.22 8.03 12.11
C PRO A 31 -20.72 8.05 11.82
N PRO A 32 -21.55 8.52 12.77
CA PRO A 32 -23.00 8.51 12.60
C PRO A 32 -23.40 9.32 11.36
N GLY A 33 -24.10 8.68 10.42
CA GLY A 33 -24.58 9.29 9.18
C GLY A 33 -24.00 8.71 7.89
N VAL A 34 -23.03 7.79 7.95
CA VAL A 34 -22.47 7.13 6.76
C VAL A 34 -23.03 5.70 6.68
N THR A 35 -23.88 5.44 5.70
CA THR A 35 -24.41 4.09 5.44
C THR A 35 -23.45 3.29 4.56
N PRO A 36 -23.46 1.94 4.60
CA PRO A 36 -22.66 1.10 3.70
C PRO A 36 -22.90 1.37 2.21
N GLN A 37 -23.98 2.05 1.86
CA GLN A 37 -24.33 2.42 0.48
C GLN A 37 -23.56 3.63 -0.05
N ASP A 38 -22.94 4.45 0.83
CA ASP A 38 -22.12 5.59 0.42
C ASP A 38 -20.78 5.19 -0.19
N PHE A 39 -20.35 3.93 0.00
CA PHE A 39 -19.14 3.36 -0.63
C PHE A 39 -19.40 2.81 -2.03
N SER A 40 -20.67 2.73 -2.46
CA SER A 40 -21.09 2.13 -3.73
C SER A 40 -21.04 3.10 -4.91
N ARG A 41 -20.58 4.34 -4.72
CA ARG A 41 -20.48 5.34 -5.80
C ARG A 41 -19.14 5.40 -6.50
N ASP A 42 -18.20 4.51 -6.19
CA ASP A 42 -17.05 4.32 -7.04
C ASP A 42 -17.52 3.59 -8.31
N ARG A 43 -17.77 4.35 -9.37
CA ARG A 43 -17.99 3.81 -10.71
C ARG A 43 -16.89 2.80 -11.02
N PRO A 44 -17.20 1.71 -11.77
CA PRO A 44 -16.19 0.73 -12.13
C PRO A 44 -14.97 1.47 -12.68
N TYR A 45 -13.82 1.26 -12.04
CA TYR A 45 -12.57 1.86 -12.47
C TYR A 45 -12.34 1.44 -13.91
N ASP A 46 -12.49 2.41 -14.79
CA ASP A 46 -12.19 2.22 -16.20
C ASP A 46 -10.73 1.72 -16.27
N CYS A 47 -10.56 0.48 -16.76
CA CYS A 47 -9.28 -0.22 -16.84
C CYS A 47 -8.39 0.40 -17.94
N ALA A 48 -8.74 1.59 -18.40
CA ALA A 48 -8.06 2.34 -19.40
C ALA A 48 -6.79 2.97 -18.84
N MET A 49 -5.66 2.45 -19.28
CA MET A 49 -4.35 3.08 -19.37
C MET A 49 -3.35 2.79 -18.25
N LEU A 50 -3.01 1.51 -18.04
CA LEU A 50 -1.64 1.17 -17.67
C LEU A 50 -0.74 1.46 -18.88
N THR A 51 -0.08 2.60 -18.88
CA THR A 51 0.84 2.98 -19.95
C THR A 51 2.27 2.67 -19.52
N ALA A 52 3.04 2.05 -20.42
CA ALA A 52 4.48 1.96 -20.22
C ALA A 52 5.04 3.37 -20.07
N CYS A 53 5.75 3.61 -18.98
CA CYS A 53 6.35 4.91 -18.73
C CYS A 53 7.53 5.13 -19.66
N ASN A 54 7.43 6.14 -20.52
CA ASN A 54 8.55 6.75 -21.23
C ASN A 54 8.61 8.23 -20.85
N ASP A 55 9.74 8.89 -21.08
CA ASP A 55 9.93 10.29 -20.68
C ASP A 55 8.85 11.21 -21.27
N ALA A 56 8.40 10.97 -22.49
CA ALA A 56 7.35 11.74 -23.14
C ALA A 56 5.97 11.58 -22.45
N SER A 57 5.70 10.44 -21.81
CA SER A 57 4.42 10.22 -21.12
C SER A 57 4.29 10.99 -19.81
N LEU A 58 5.39 11.53 -19.27
CA LEU A 58 5.43 12.26 -18.01
C LEU A 58 5.48 13.79 -18.15
N GLU A 59 5.44 14.34 -19.36
CA GLU A 59 5.54 15.78 -19.55
C GLU A 59 4.42 16.55 -18.86
N ASN A 60 3.25 15.97 -18.77
CA ASN A 60 2.06 16.55 -18.13
C ASN A 60 1.82 16.08 -16.69
N TYR A 61 2.73 15.25 -16.14
CA TYR A 61 2.58 14.71 -14.80
C TYR A 61 3.16 15.63 -13.73
N HIS A 62 2.79 15.35 -12.47
CA HIS A 62 3.34 16.04 -11.32
C HIS A 62 4.89 15.99 -11.33
N PRO A 63 5.62 17.13 -11.19
CA PRO A 63 7.08 17.18 -11.34
C PRO A 63 7.84 16.18 -10.46
N LEU A 64 7.32 15.88 -9.27
CA LEU A 64 7.93 14.88 -8.38
C LEU A 64 7.85 13.46 -8.93
N LEU A 65 6.87 13.10 -9.77
CA LEU A 65 6.83 11.79 -10.41
C LEU A 65 7.96 11.64 -11.43
N ARG A 66 8.23 12.68 -12.23
CA ARG A 66 9.37 12.69 -13.14
C ARG A 66 10.69 12.54 -12.39
N ARG A 67 10.93 13.37 -11.35
CA ARG A 67 12.14 13.27 -10.53
C ARG A 67 12.33 11.90 -9.89
N LEU A 68 11.25 11.23 -9.50
CA LEU A 68 11.32 9.88 -8.95
C LEU A 68 11.69 8.84 -10.00
N LEU A 69 11.18 8.99 -11.23
CA LEU A 69 11.57 8.13 -12.35
C LEU A 69 13.06 8.33 -12.70
N ASP A 70 13.54 9.57 -12.74
CA ASP A 70 14.95 9.89 -12.99
C ASP A 70 15.86 9.26 -11.92
N LEU A 71 15.46 9.37 -10.64
CA LEU A 71 16.17 8.70 -9.54
C LEU A 71 16.18 7.18 -9.73
N TRP A 72 15.02 6.58 -10.07
CA TRP A 72 14.92 5.14 -10.32
C TRP A 72 15.82 4.71 -11.48
N ASN A 73 15.85 5.44 -12.59
CA ASN A 73 16.73 5.18 -13.74
C ASN A 73 18.22 5.30 -13.34
N THR A 74 18.58 6.30 -12.57
CA THR A 74 19.95 6.47 -12.04
C THR A 74 20.37 5.28 -11.17
N LYS A 75 19.48 4.86 -10.25
CA LYS A 75 19.74 3.71 -9.36
C LYS A 75 19.79 2.38 -10.10
N ARG A 76 19.01 2.26 -11.17
CA ARG A 76 19.03 1.08 -12.02
C ARG A 76 20.38 0.90 -12.75
N GLY A 77 20.93 1.98 -13.29
CA GLY A 77 22.09 1.90 -14.19
C GLY A 77 21.81 0.98 -15.38
N ASP A 78 22.71 0.05 -15.67
CA ASP A 78 22.58 -0.94 -16.75
C ASP A 78 21.75 -2.18 -16.38
N ARG A 79 21.28 -2.28 -15.15
CA ARG A 79 20.44 -3.40 -14.67
C ARG A 79 19.01 -3.27 -15.21
N PRO A 80 18.26 -4.37 -15.33
CA PRO A 80 16.84 -4.32 -15.69
C PRO A 80 16.03 -3.43 -14.73
N MET A 81 16.36 -3.45 -13.42
CA MET A 81 15.72 -2.65 -12.38
C MET A 81 16.65 -2.51 -11.16
N PRO A 82 16.49 -1.46 -10.35
CA PRO A 82 17.22 -1.31 -9.09
C PRO A 82 16.66 -2.28 -8.04
N VAL A 83 17.42 -2.48 -6.96
CA VAL A 83 16.94 -3.20 -5.76
C VAL A 83 16.54 -2.21 -4.67
N ARG A 84 15.80 -2.67 -3.66
CA ARG A 84 15.37 -1.78 -2.55
C ARG A 84 16.56 -1.13 -1.82
N ALA A 85 17.68 -1.84 -1.68
CA ALA A 85 18.87 -1.36 -1.00
C ALA A 85 19.58 -0.20 -1.71
N ASP A 86 19.31 0.04 -2.99
CA ASP A 86 19.88 1.16 -3.73
C ASP A 86 19.31 2.51 -3.29
N PHE A 87 18.18 2.52 -2.58
CA PHE A 87 17.50 3.76 -2.18
C PHE A 87 17.71 4.04 -0.70
N ASP A 88 18.31 5.17 -0.40
CA ASP A 88 18.37 5.73 0.95
C ASP A 88 17.03 6.43 1.28
N VAL A 89 16.62 6.36 2.54
CA VAL A 89 15.40 7.04 3.02
C VAL A 89 15.53 8.57 2.91
N PHE A 90 16.72 9.11 3.08
CA PHE A 90 16.94 10.56 2.95
C PHE A 90 16.81 11.04 1.50
N GLU A 91 17.17 10.21 0.52
CA GLU A 91 16.94 10.52 -0.90
C GLU A 91 15.45 10.55 -1.25
N LEU A 92 14.63 9.74 -0.56
CA LEU A 92 13.19 9.63 -0.79
C LEU A 92 12.35 10.63 0.03
N LYS A 93 12.97 11.49 0.84
CA LYS A 93 12.26 12.38 1.79
C LYS A 93 11.17 13.24 1.15
N ASP A 94 11.40 13.75 -0.07
CA ASP A 94 10.46 14.64 -0.78
C ASP A 94 9.16 13.91 -1.21
N TRP A 95 9.19 12.59 -1.23
CA TRP A 95 8.06 11.75 -1.65
C TRP A 95 7.37 11.01 -0.51
N LEU A 96 7.97 10.87 0.68
CA LEU A 96 7.53 9.95 1.73
C LEU A 96 6.04 10.03 2.05
N GLY A 97 5.46 11.24 2.09
CA GLY A 97 4.02 11.42 2.36
C GLY A 97 3.12 10.84 1.27
N ASN A 98 3.59 10.80 0.03
CA ASN A 98 2.87 10.34 -1.17
C ASN A 98 3.39 9.00 -1.70
N LEU A 99 4.24 8.31 -0.93
CA LEU A 99 4.92 7.10 -1.33
C LEU A 99 4.29 5.87 -0.68
N MET A 100 4.22 4.79 -1.43
CA MET A 100 3.93 3.45 -0.91
C MET A 100 5.08 2.53 -1.28
N LEU A 101 5.46 1.66 -0.36
CA LEU A 101 6.35 0.54 -0.64
C LEU A 101 5.56 -0.75 -0.45
N ILE A 102 5.55 -1.58 -1.49
CA ILE A 102 4.71 -2.77 -1.57
C ILE A 102 5.61 -4.00 -1.63
N ASP A 103 5.40 -4.96 -0.74
CA ASP A 103 5.99 -6.29 -0.86
C ASP A 103 5.21 -7.10 -1.89
N VAL A 104 5.91 -7.77 -2.78
CA VAL A 104 5.36 -8.75 -3.72
C VAL A 104 5.45 -10.13 -3.08
N LEU A 105 4.31 -10.76 -2.87
CA LEU A 105 4.17 -12.06 -2.22
C LEU A 105 3.59 -13.08 -3.20
N SER A 106 3.76 -14.38 -2.87
CA SER A 106 3.09 -15.50 -3.55
C SER A 106 3.17 -15.44 -5.08
N GLY A 107 4.36 -15.14 -5.64
CA GLY A 107 4.52 -15.08 -7.10
C GLY A 107 3.72 -13.95 -7.78
N ALA A 108 3.60 -12.80 -7.14
CA ALA A 108 2.84 -11.62 -7.61
C ALA A 108 1.31 -11.81 -7.65
N THR A 109 0.77 -12.71 -6.83
CA THR A 109 -0.68 -12.86 -6.63
C THR A 109 -1.19 -12.12 -5.40
N GLU A 110 -0.29 -11.81 -4.46
CA GLU A 110 -0.60 -11.13 -3.21
C GLU A 110 0.38 -10.00 -2.95
N PHE A 111 -0.10 -8.92 -2.34
CA PHE A 111 0.68 -7.70 -2.11
C PHE A 111 0.41 -7.15 -0.71
N ARG A 112 1.49 -6.68 -0.04
CA ARG A 112 1.41 -6.09 1.29
C ARG A 112 1.98 -4.68 1.28
N TYR A 113 1.28 -3.74 1.86
CA TYR A 113 1.78 -2.39 2.10
C TYR A 113 2.85 -2.43 3.20
N ARG A 114 4.12 -2.41 2.84
CA ARG A 114 5.23 -2.29 3.80
C ARG A 114 5.30 -0.88 4.38
N LEU A 115 5.01 0.12 3.56
CA LEU A 115 4.89 1.53 3.94
C LEU A 115 3.74 2.15 3.17
N TYR A 116 2.96 2.98 3.87
CA TYR A 116 1.87 3.76 3.28
C TYR A 116 2.02 5.21 3.71
N GLY A 117 2.25 6.13 2.76
CA GLY A 117 2.57 7.54 3.04
C GLY A 117 1.47 8.27 3.80
N SER A 118 1.85 9.17 4.70
CA SER A 118 0.94 9.86 5.59
C SER A 118 -0.05 10.77 4.87
N VAL A 119 0.32 11.39 3.74
CA VAL A 119 -0.58 12.19 2.92
C VAL A 119 -1.65 11.28 2.28
N LEU A 120 -1.24 10.11 1.77
CA LEU A 120 -2.18 9.13 1.23
C LEU A 120 -3.12 8.57 2.30
N ALA A 121 -2.59 8.30 3.50
CA ALA A 121 -3.40 7.89 4.64
C ALA A 121 -4.46 8.94 4.99
N SER A 122 -4.11 10.23 4.95
CA SER A 122 -5.05 11.33 5.21
C SER A 122 -6.14 11.49 4.14
N TYR A 123 -5.88 11.06 2.90
CA TYR A 123 -6.89 11.10 1.82
C TYR A 123 -7.95 10.02 1.98
N HIS A 124 -7.59 8.90 2.59
CA HIS A 124 -8.44 7.72 2.74
C HIS A 124 -8.87 7.48 4.20
N ASP A 125 -8.52 8.39 5.12
CA ASP A 125 -8.73 8.26 6.57
C ASP A 125 -8.28 6.90 7.11
N ARG A 126 -7.23 6.32 6.48
CA ARG A 126 -6.77 4.96 6.77
C ARG A 126 -5.30 4.77 6.44
N ASP A 127 -4.51 4.35 7.42
CA ASP A 127 -3.16 3.84 7.21
C ASP A 127 -3.21 2.34 6.87
N LEU A 128 -2.62 1.98 5.72
CA LEU A 128 -2.54 0.61 5.24
C LEU A 128 -1.19 -0.06 5.55
N THR A 129 -0.28 0.61 6.24
CA THR A 129 1.03 0.05 6.60
C THR A 129 0.87 -1.31 7.29
N GLY A 130 1.59 -2.32 6.80
CA GLY A 130 1.55 -3.71 7.28
C GLY A 130 0.34 -4.53 6.80
N LYS A 131 -0.63 -3.93 6.11
CA LYS A 131 -1.84 -4.62 5.64
C LYS A 131 -1.65 -5.23 4.27
N LEU A 132 -2.33 -6.36 4.02
CA LEU A 132 -2.48 -6.93 2.69
C LEU A 132 -3.49 -6.11 1.86
N THR A 133 -3.44 -6.25 0.54
CA THR A 133 -4.41 -5.60 -0.35
C THR A 133 -5.84 -6.16 -0.20
N ASP A 134 -6.02 -7.28 0.49
CA ASP A 134 -7.32 -7.90 0.77
C ASP A 134 -8.23 -7.03 1.67
N VAL A 135 -7.65 -6.12 2.45
CA VAL A 135 -8.42 -5.16 3.29
C VAL A 135 -9.09 -4.06 2.47
N LEU A 136 -8.78 -3.94 1.18
CA LEU A 136 -9.41 -2.99 0.29
C LEU A 136 -10.82 -3.47 -0.13
N PRO A 137 -11.74 -2.55 -0.46
CA PRO A 137 -13.00 -2.91 -1.12
C PRO A 137 -12.73 -3.77 -2.36
N PRO A 138 -13.60 -4.76 -2.67
CA PRO A 138 -13.33 -5.76 -3.73
C PRO A 138 -12.90 -5.16 -5.06
N GLU A 139 -13.62 -4.16 -5.57
CA GLU A 139 -13.32 -3.52 -6.85
C GLU A 139 -11.96 -2.79 -6.85
N THR A 140 -11.66 -2.06 -5.77
CA THR A 140 -10.38 -1.37 -5.59
C THR A 140 -9.24 -2.39 -5.48
N ARG A 141 -9.46 -3.46 -4.70
CA ARG A 141 -8.50 -4.54 -4.51
C ARG A 141 -8.12 -5.20 -5.83
N ASP A 142 -9.13 -5.59 -6.61
CA ASP A 142 -8.91 -6.30 -7.87
C ASP A 142 -8.20 -5.41 -8.90
N THR A 143 -8.52 -4.12 -8.92
CA THR A 143 -7.83 -3.14 -9.76
C THR A 143 -6.38 -2.96 -9.35
N VAL A 144 -6.11 -2.74 -8.05
CA VAL A 144 -4.76 -2.56 -7.53
C VAL A 144 -3.91 -3.81 -7.75
N ARG A 145 -4.46 -5.01 -7.53
CA ARG A 145 -3.76 -6.28 -7.79
C ARG A 145 -3.39 -6.43 -9.26
N ARG A 146 -4.29 -6.11 -10.18
CA ARG A 146 -3.98 -6.13 -11.63
C ARG A 146 -2.87 -5.15 -12.01
N GLU A 147 -2.90 -3.93 -11.46
CA GLU A 147 -1.85 -2.92 -11.70
C GLU A 147 -0.48 -3.44 -11.23
N TYR A 148 -0.41 -3.97 -10.02
CA TYR A 148 0.85 -4.47 -9.47
C TYR A 148 1.35 -5.72 -10.18
N ALA A 149 0.46 -6.67 -10.50
CA ALA A 149 0.81 -7.86 -11.27
C ALA A 149 1.33 -7.52 -12.68
N ALA A 150 0.73 -6.53 -13.34
CA ALA A 150 1.19 -6.05 -14.65
C ALA A 150 2.61 -5.48 -14.59
N VAL A 151 2.93 -4.69 -13.54
CA VAL A 151 4.29 -4.16 -13.33
C VAL A 151 5.28 -5.29 -13.06
N CYS A 152 4.90 -6.29 -12.26
CA CYS A 152 5.74 -7.46 -12.00
C CYS A 152 6.03 -8.25 -13.27
N THR A 153 5.05 -8.42 -14.14
CA THR A 153 5.21 -9.11 -15.42
C THR A 153 6.07 -8.31 -16.41
N ALA A 154 5.80 -7.01 -16.53
CA ALA A 154 6.49 -6.13 -17.47
C ALA A 154 7.92 -5.77 -17.02
N ARG A 155 8.22 -5.83 -15.72
CA ARG A 155 9.52 -5.47 -15.12
C ARG A 155 10.03 -4.08 -15.51
N ARG A 156 9.11 -3.14 -15.70
CA ARG A 156 9.40 -1.75 -16.11
C ARG A 156 8.45 -0.77 -15.44
N PRO A 157 8.84 0.51 -15.33
CA PRO A 157 7.98 1.56 -14.82
C PRO A 157 6.65 1.67 -15.58
N MET A 158 5.59 1.94 -14.86
CA MET A 158 4.25 2.19 -15.41
C MET A 158 3.62 3.41 -14.77
N THR A 159 2.78 4.12 -15.52
CA THR A 159 1.99 5.25 -15.06
C THR A 159 0.51 4.97 -15.19
N ILE A 160 -0.26 5.59 -14.32
CA ILE A 160 -1.71 5.53 -14.32
C ILE A 160 -2.25 6.92 -14.00
N GLU A 161 -3.19 7.38 -14.81
CA GLU A 161 -4.04 8.52 -14.49
C GLU A 161 -5.48 8.06 -14.38
N ARG A 162 -6.16 8.54 -13.34
CA ARG A 162 -7.59 8.29 -13.20
C ARG A 162 -8.26 9.28 -12.28
N LYS A 163 -9.57 9.45 -12.46
CA LYS A 163 -10.43 10.13 -11.49
C LYS A 163 -10.63 9.25 -10.27
N ARG A 164 -10.53 9.84 -9.09
CA ARG A 164 -10.85 9.21 -7.81
C ARG A 164 -11.63 10.16 -6.93
N SER A 165 -12.53 9.60 -6.12
CA SER A 165 -13.12 10.34 -5.02
C SER A 165 -12.10 10.46 -3.89
N VAL A 166 -11.77 11.70 -3.51
CA VAL A 166 -10.89 12.03 -2.39
C VAL A 166 -11.64 13.06 -1.55
N LYS A 167 -11.91 12.72 -0.29
CA LYS A 167 -12.67 13.61 0.63
C LYS A 167 -13.94 14.18 -0.02
N HIS A 168 -14.77 13.31 -0.59
CA HIS A 168 -16.06 13.65 -1.24
C HIS A 168 -15.96 14.52 -2.51
N SER A 169 -14.77 14.69 -3.07
CA SER A 169 -14.55 15.41 -4.34
C SER A 169 -13.89 14.51 -5.36
N GLU A 170 -14.32 14.59 -6.62
CA GLU A 170 -13.61 13.93 -7.72
C GLU A 170 -12.31 14.67 -8.01
N ARG A 171 -11.20 13.96 -8.01
CA ARG A 171 -9.87 14.47 -8.32
C ARG A 171 -9.17 13.57 -9.34
N MET A 172 -8.39 14.16 -10.20
CA MET A 172 -7.44 13.42 -11.01
C MET A 172 -6.28 12.97 -10.12
N VAL A 173 -5.91 11.71 -10.21
CA VAL A 173 -4.78 11.12 -9.50
C VAL A 173 -3.82 10.55 -10.52
N ALA A 174 -2.56 10.97 -10.45
CA ALA A 174 -1.46 10.35 -11.18
C ALA A 174 -0.67 9.42 -10.25
N LYS A 175 -0.36 8.23 -10.74
CA LYS A 175 0.53 7.28 -10.07
C LYS A 175 1.71 6.95 -10.98
N LEU A 176 2.88 6.81 -10.37
CA LEU A 176 4.04 6.16 -10.94
C LEU A 176 4.31 4.89 -10.15
N ILE A 177 4.44 3.76 -10.84
CA ILE A 177 4.62 2.42 -10.26
C ILE A 177 5.94 1.87 -10.77
N LEU A 178 6.89 1.66 -9.87
CA LEU A 178 8.28 1.34 -10.15
C LEU A 178 8.64 -0.03 -9.58
N PRO A 179 9.05 -1.02 -10.40
CA PRO A 179 9.47 -2.32 -9.90
C PRO A 179 10.84 -2.24 -9.23
N LEU A 180 11.04 -2.98 -8.16
CA LEU A 180 12.32 -3.18 -7.50
C LEU A 180 12.65 -4.67 -7.51
N GLY A 181 13.84 -4.99 -7.99
CA GLY A 181 14.27 -6.36 -8.24
C GLY A 181 14.82 -7.08 -7.03
N ALA A 182 14.92 -8.38 -7.17
CA ALA A 182 15.74 -9.28 -6.36
C ALA A 182 16.97 -9.74 -7.16
N PRO A 183 17.97 -10.38 -6.52
CA PRO A 183 19.16 -10.88 -7.22
C PRO A 183 18.87 -11.88 -8.34
N ASP A 184 17.76 -12.61 -8.26
CA ASP A 184 17.29 -13.56 -9.28
C ASP A 184 16.58 -12.88 -10.47
N GLY A 185 16.47 -11.55 -10.48
CA GLY A 185 15.80 -10.76 -11.52
C GLY A 185 14.27 -10.74 -11.41
N THR A 186 13.69 -11.33 -10.37
CA THR A 186 12.26 -11.19 -10.09
C THR A 186 11.93 -9.85 -9.46
N VAL A 187 10.68 -9.39 -9.54
CA VAL A 187 10.21 -8.20 -8.81
C VAL A 187 9.89 -8.63 -7.37
N GLN A 188 10.66 -8.11 -6.42
CA GLN A 188 10.47 -8.38 -5.00
C GLN A 188 9.62 -7.33 -4.31
N MET A 189 9.70 -6.09 -4.77
CA MET A 189 8.96 -4.96 -4.21
C MET A 189 8.52 -4.01 -5.32
N ILE A 190 7.56 -3.16 -5.00
CA ILE A 190 7.10 -2.10 -5.88
C ILE A 190 7.14 -0.79 -5.10
N LEU A 191 7.75 0.23 -5.68
CA LEU A 191 7.71 1.60 -5.18
C LEU A 191 6.63 2.37 -5.95
N VAL A 192 5.67 2.94 -5.24
CA VAL A 192 4.54 3.67 -5.86
C VAL A 192 4.50 5.08 -5.31
N ALA A 193 4.49 6.07 -6.19
CA ALA A 193 4.18 7.44 -5.82
C ALA A 193 2.83 7.86 -6.40
N SER A 194 2.02 8.59 -5.63
CA SER A 194 0.67 9.00 -6.05
C SER A 194 0.41 10.45 -5.65
N TYR A 195 -0.02 11.27 -6.61
CA TYR A 195 -0.28 12.69 -6.45
C TYR A 195 -1.65 13.06 -7.04
N LEU A 196 -2.28 14.05 -6.42
CA LEU A 196 -3.43 14.74 -7.01
C LEU A 196 -2.92 15.69 -8.09
N LEU A 197 -3.64 15.75 -9.22
CA LEU A 197 -3.41 16.68 -10.32
C LEU A 197 -4.39 17.86 -10.23
#